data_f44f94618b5925c5f1e33fba4224643d
#
_entry.id   f44f94618b5925c5f1e33fba4224643d
#
_cell.length_a   1.000
_cell.length_b   1.000
_cell.length_c   1.000
_cell.angle_alpha   90.00
_cell.angle_beta   90.00
_cell.angle_gamma   90.00
#
_symmetry.space_group_name_H-M   'P 1'
#
loop_
_entity.id
_entity.type
_entity.pdbx_description
1 polymer ?
#
loop_
_entity_poly.entity_id
_entity_poly.type
_entity_poly.pdbx_seq_one_letter_code
_entity_poly.pdbx_strand_id
1 'polypeptide(L)'
;ELNPALVSFAGGINDAMRGSFDLDIKATEIERAVRELRAGGHDVLLFSFGDSSRNSKIMGLIRDRFVGLRSANLAIADAYDCYLVDFWDMEIFNDPKVWDADRLHLNPRGHALVAQAAMQALGWGDSQWLGTSGEIVQPAFPTRVLNHMAWAKNHGWPWVSRRLHGASSGDGISAKYWDYVNIYPRV
;
A
#
# COMPACT_ATOMS: atom_id res chain seq x y z
N GLU A 1 21.96 -8.05 14.70
CA GLU A 1 21.28 -8.18 13.40
C GLU A 1 20.00 -8.97 13.61
N LEU A 2 18.83 -8.45 13.17
CA LEU A 2 17.56 -9.15 13.32
C LEU A 2 17.54 -10.35 12.36
N ASN A 3 17.04 -11.49 12.84
CA ASN A 3 16.85 -12.70 12.02
C ASN A 3 15.36 -13.10 12.05
N PRO A 4 14.47 -12.38 11.31
CA PRO A 4 13.03 -12.62 11.34
C PRO A 4 12.67 -13.92 10.63
N ALA A 5 11.63 -14.63 11.12
CA ALA A 5 11.07 -15.77 10.38
C ALA A 5 10.30 -15.31 9.14
N LEU A 6 9.60 -14.17 9.24
CA LEU A 6 8.77 -13.59 8.17
C LEU A 6 9.09 -12.10 8.00
N VAL A 7 9.23 -11.68 6.74
CA VAL A 7 9.41 -10.27 6.36
C VAL A 7 8.22 -9.83 5.50
N SER A 8 7.50 -8.81 5.93
CA SER A 8 6.50 -8.15 5.08
C SER A 8 7.19 -7.09 4.21
N PHE A 9 6.98 -7.17 2.90
CA PHE A 9 7.58 -6.26 1.93
C PHE A 9 6.50 -5.55 1.09
N ALA A 10 6.47 -4.22 1.16
CA ALA A 10 5.57 -3.37 0.40
C ALA A 10 6.37 -2.23 -0.24
N GLY A 11 6.57 -2.24 -1.55
CA GLY A 11 7.40 -1.27 -2.24
C GLY A 11 6.91 -0.92 -3.64
N GLY A 12 7.42 0.20 -4.21
CA GLY A 12 7.23 0.57 -5.60
C GLY A 12 6.05 1.50 -5.90
N ILE A 13 4.97 1.54 -5.09
CA ILE A 13 3.80 2.37 -5.39
C ILE A 13 4.13 3.87 -5.43
N ASN A 14 4.95 4.35 -4.50
CA ASN A 14 5.39 5.75 -4.46
C ASN A 14 6.33 6.08 -5.62
N ASP A 15 7.10 5.10 -6.09
CA ASP A 15 7.98 5.26 -7.24
C ASP A 15 7.16 5.36 -8.53
N ALA A 16 6.11 4.54 -8.69
CA ALA A 16 5.21 4.58 -9.84
C ALA A 16 4.56 5.96 -10.06
N MET A 17 4.42 6.76 -9.00
CA MET A 17 3.91 8.13 -9.05
C MET A 17 4.97 9.18 -9.43
N ARG A 18 6.24 8.82 -9.59
CA ARG A 18 7.33 9.75 -9.95
C ARG A 18 7.49 9.86 -11.47
N GLY A 19 7.92 11.05 -11.94
CA GLY A 19 8.17 11.28 -13.37
C GLY A 19 9.29 10.38 -13.93
N SER A 20 10.27 10.06 -13.10
CA SER A 20 11.42 9.21 -13.42
C SER A 20 11.17 7.70 -13.24
N PHE A 21 9.91 7.28 -13.09
CA PHE A 21 9.61 5.86 -12.90
C PHE A 21 9.99 5.04 -14.13
N ASP A 22 10.75 3.99 -13.86
CA ASP A 22 11.12 2.94 -14.81
C ASP A 22 10.69 1.59 -14.20
N LEU A 23 9.83 0.86 -14.92
CA LEU A 23 9.26 -0.39 -14.43
C LEU A 23 10.32 -1.49 -14.32
N ASP A 24 11.21 -1.60 -15.31
CA ASP A 24 12.20 -2.68 -15.35
C ASP A 24 13.23 -2.52 -14.24
N ILE A 25 13.66 -1.29 -14.01
CA ILE A 25 14.55 -0.95 -12.89
C ILE A 25 13.87 -1.30 -11.57
N LYS A 26 12.61 -0.87 -11.39
CA LYS A 26 11.90 -1.08 -10.13
C LYS A 26 11.58 -2.55 -9.86
N ALA A 27 11.16 -3.30 -10.89
CA ALA A 27 10.93 -4.74 -10.79
C ALA A 27 12.22 -5.48 -10.40
N THR A 28 13.35 -5.12 -11.03
CA THR A 28 14.67 -5.69 -10.69
C THR A 28 15.08 -5.40 -9.24
N GLU A 29 14.82 -4.19 -8.74
CA GLU A 29 15.12 -3.83 -7.35
C GLU A 29 14.26 -4.62 -6.35
N ILE A 30 12.96 -4.78 -6.63
CA ILE A 30 12.05 -5.57 -5.79
C ILE A 30 12.46 -7.03 -5.81
N GLU A 31 12.70 -7.59 -7.00
CA GLU A 31 13.14 -8.97 -7.16
C GLU A 31 14.45 -9.24 -6.41
N ARG A 32 15.43 -8.35 -6.53
CA ARG A 32 16.69 -8.47 -5.80
C ARG A 32 16.46 -8.52 -4.28
N ALA A 33 15.63 -7.62 -3.74
CA ALA A 33 15.34 -7.60 -2.31
C ALA A 33 14.65 -8.89 -1.85
N VAL A 34 13.65 -9.38 -2.60
CA VAL A 34 12.95 -10.64 -2.30
C VAL A 34 13.90 -11.83 -2.37
N ARG A 35 14.72 -11.91 -3.41
CA ARG A 35 15.72 -12.97 -3.58
C ARG A 35 16.71 -13.01 -2.42
N GLU A 36 17.23 -11.87 -1.99
CA GLU A 36 18.17 -11.78 -0.87
C GLU A 36 17.51 -12.23 0.44
N LEU A 37 16.25 -11.84 0.69
CA LEU A 37 15.49 -12.28 1.87
C LEU A 37 15.25 -13.80 1.83
N ARG A 38 14.80 -14.35 0.72
CA ARG A 38 14.57 -15.79 0.56
C ARG A 38 15.87 -16.59 0.69
N ALA A 39 16.98 -16.11 0.12
CA ALA A 39 18.31 -16.72 0.26
C ALA A 39 18.81 -16.69 1.72
N GLY A 40 18.40 -15.71 2.51
CA GLY A 40 18.64 -15.64 3.95
C GLY A 40 17.78 -16.59 4.79
N GLY A 41 16.87 -17.35 4.16
CA GLY A 41 15.97 -18.30 4.85
C GLY A 41 14.71 -17.66 5.44
N HIS A 42 14.40 -16.42 5.06
CA HIS A 42 13.21 -15.72 5.55
C HIS A 42 12.00 -15.99 4.66
N ASP A 43 10.84 -16.22 5.26
CA ASP A 43 9.59 -16.14 4.52
C ASP A 43 9.28 -14.67 4.16
N VAL A 44 8.67 -14.47 2.98
CA VAL A 44 8.32 -13.14 2.50
C VAL A 44 6.81 -13.05 2.26
N LEU A 45 6.18 -12.03 2.85
CA LEU A 45 4.82 -11.62 2.54
C LEU A 45 4.90 -10.37 1.66
N LEU A 46 4.69 -10.55 0.36
CA LEU A 46 4.74 -9.47 -0.63
C LEU A 46 3.36 -8.82 -0.77
N PHE A 47 3.34 -7.49 -0.86
CA PHE A 47 2.12 -6.73 -1.10
C PHE A 47 2.11 -6.16 -2.51
N SER A 48 1.04 -6.45 -3.26
CA SER A 48 0.68 -5.77 -4.48
C SER A 48 -0.42 -4.76 -4.21
N PHE A 49 -0.33 -3.58 -4.81
CA PHE A 49 -1.22 -2.47 -4.50
C PHE A 49 -2.48 -2.50 -5.37
N GLY A 50 -3.57 -1.90 -4.85
CA GLY A 50 -4.82 -1.73 -5.57
C GLY A 50 -4.72 -0.74 -6.74
N ASP A 51 -5.71 -0.78 -7.64
CA ASP A 51 -5.81 0.12 -8.78
C ASP A 51 -6.16 1.54 -8.32
N SER A 52 -5.15 2.35 -8.03
CA SER A 52 -5.31 3.76 -7.62
C SER A 52 -6.01 4.63 -8.67
N SER A 53 -6.12 4.17 -9.93
CA SER A 53 -6.83 4.89 -10.99
C SER A 53 -8.34 4.90 -10.81
N ARG A 54 -8.90 3.94 -10.09
CA ARG A 54 -10.34 3.82 -9.83
C ARG A 54 -10.90 5.04 -9.10
N ASN A 55 -10.10 5.65 -8.22
CA ASN A 55 -10.50 6.76 -7.37
C ASN A 55 -9.94 8.12 -7.79
N SER A 56 -9.09 8.17 -8.84
CA SER A 56 -8.43 9.41 -9.28
C SER A 56 -8.18 9.42 -10.79
N LYS A 57 -8.79 10.41 -11.48
CA LYS A 57 -8.55 10.61 -12.92
C LYS A 57 -7.08 10.89 -13.23
N ILE A 58 -6.36 11.55 -12.33
CA ILE A 58 -4.92 11.84 -12.50
C ILE A 58 -4.12 10.52 -12.43
N MET A 59 -4.46 9.64 -11.50
CA MET A 59 -3.82 8.31 -11.43
C MET A 59 -4.18 7.44 -12.64
N GLY A 60 -5.32 7.70 -13.29
CA GLY A 60 -5.70 7.05 -14.54
C GLY A 60 -4.69 7.29 -15.68
N LEU A 61 -4.01 8.43 -15.71
CA LEU A 61 -2.99 8.75 -16.71
C LEU A 61 -1.72 7.88 -16.60
N ILE A 62 -1.48 7.32 -15.43
CA ILE A 62 -0.32 6.47 -15.13
C ILE A 62 -0.73 5.04 -14.74
N ARG A 63 -1.96 4.64 -15.07
CA ARG A 63 -2.52 3.33 -14.72
C ARG A 63 -1.63 2.18 -15.17
N ASP A 64 -1.05 2.27 -16.37
CA ASP A 64 -0.19 1.22 -16.92
C ASP A 64 1.04 0.94 -16.03
N ARG A 65 1.53 1.94 -15.29
CA ARG A 65 2.62 1.76 -14.33
C ARG A 65 2.18 0.89 -13.14
N PHE A 66 0.96 1.08 -12.66
CA PHE A 66 0.40 0.25 -11.58
C PHE A 66 0.12 -1.17 -12.05
N VAL A 67 -0.40 -1.33 -13.27
CA VAL A 67 -0.60 -2.66 -13.90
C VAL A 67 0.72 -3.39 -14.05
N GLY A 68 1.74 -2.72 -14.58
CA GLY A 68 3.08 -3.30 -14.75
C GLY A 68 3.71 -3.69 -13.40
N LEU A 69 3.64 -2.81 -12.39
CA LEU A 69 4.17 -3.10 -11.07
C LEU A 69 3.45 -4.27 -10.40
N ARG A 70 2.12 -4.36 -10.54
CA ARG A 70 1.35 -5.52 -10.07
C ARG A 70 1.83 -6.81 -10.76
N SER A 71 1.94 -6.78 -12.09
CA SER A 71 2.38 -7.97 -12.86
C SER A 71 3.77 -8.43 -12.43
N ALA A 72 4.69 -7.49 -12.19
CA ALA A 72 6.02 -7.81 -11.67
C ALA A 72 5.93 -8.44 -10.27
N ASN A 73 5.15 -7.87 -9.34
CA ASN A 73 5.00 -8.41 -7.99
C ASN A 73 4.38 -9.83 -7.99
N LEU A 74 3.39 -10.08 -8.85
CA LEU A 74 2.80 -11.42 -9.03
C LEU A 74 3.85 -12.43 -9.51
N ALA A 75 4.62 -12.07 -10.54
CA ALA A 75 5.66 -12.93 -11.09
C ALA A 75 6.79 -13.21 -10.06
N ILE A 76 7.20 -12.19 -9.29
CA ILE A 76 8.21 -12.33 -8.24
C ILE A 76 7.68 -13.24 -7.11
N ALA A 77 6.42 -13.05 -6.69
CA ALA A 77 5.84 -13.89 -5.65
C ALA A 77 5.80 -15.37 -6.06
N ASP A 78 5.43 -15.66 -7.30
CA ASP A 78 5.42 -17.02 -7.86
C ASP A 78 6.84 -17.61 -7.96
N ALA A 79 7.79 -16.83 -8.52
CA ALA A 79 9.16 -17.28 -8.74
C ALA A 79 9.94 -17.60 -7.46
N TYR A 80 9.63 -16.90 -6.36
CA TYR A 80 10.33 -17.03 -5.08
C TYR A 80 9.49 -17.65 -3.96
N ASP A 81 8.35 -18.26 -4.28
CA ASP A 81 7.45 -18.90 -3.32
C ASP A 81 7.12 -17.97 -2.13
N CYS A 82 6.66 -16.75 -2.45
CA CYS A 82 6.26 -15.76 -1.46
C CYS A 82 4.77 -15.84 -1.18
N TYR A 83 4.38 -15.55 0.06
CA TYR A 83 2.99 -15.18 0.34
C TYR A 83 2.66 -13.86 -0.36
N LEU A 84 1.45 -13.73 -0.90
CA LEU A 84 1.05 -12.52 -1.64
C LEU A 84 -0.29 -11.98 -1.14
N VAL A 85 -0.34 -10.69 -0.86
CA VAL A 85 -1.57 -9.92 -0.73
C VAL A 85 -1.73 -9.05 -1.95
N ASP A 86 -2.68 -9.37 -2.82
CA ASP A 86 -2.99 -8.57 -4.01
C ASP A 86 -4.29 -7.78 -3.79
N PHE A 87 -4.15 -6.46 -3.62
CA PHE A 87 -5.29 -5.57 -3.36
C PHE A 87 -6.04 -5.15 -4.62
N TRP A 88 -5.63 -5.60 -5.81
CA TRP A 88 -6.12 -5.06 -7.09
C TRP A 88 -7.63 -5.14 -7.25
N ASP A 89 -8.22 -6.27 -6.88
CA ASP A 89 -9.65 -6.52 -7.04
C ASP A 89 -10.42 -6.52 -5.70
N MET A 90 -9.80 -6.06 -4.63
CA MET A 90 -10.44 -5.96 -3.31
C MET A 90 -11.30 -4.69 -3.21
N GLU A 91 -12.57 -4.81 -3.60
CA GLU A 91 -13.51 -3.68 -3.67
C GLU A 91 -13.71 -2.94 -2.35
N ILE A 92 -13.50 -3.60 -1.21
CA ILE A 92 -13.63 -3.00 0.11
C ILE A 92 -12.73 -1.77 0.29
N PHE A 93 -11.58 -1.71 -0.41
CA PHE A 93 -10.69 -0.56 -0.39
C PHE A 93 -11.15 0.59 -1.29
N ASN A 94 -12.25 0.45 -2.03
CA ASN A 94 -12.94 1.55 -2.71
C ASN A 94 -13.85 2.35 -1.77
N ASP A 95 -14.16 1.82 -0.56
CA ASP A 95 -14.97 2.51 0.44
C ASP A 95 -14.16 3.67 1.07
N PRO A 96 -14.60 4.94 0.93
CA PRO A 96 -13.93 6.07 1.58
C PRO A 96 -13.78 5.95 3.10
N LYS A 97 -14.59 5.12 3.75
CA LYS A 97 -14.58 4.90 5.20
C LYS A 97 -13.36 4.10 5.70
N VAL A 98 -12.56 3.54 4.80
CA VAL A 98 -11.30 2.84 5.16
C VAL A 98 -10.07 3.73 5.02
N TRP A 99 -10.24 4.95 4.47
CA TRP A 99 -9.16 5.90 4.25
C TRP A 99 -9.18 7.02 5.28
N ASP A 100 -8.01 7.59 5.55
CA ASP A 100 -7.88 8.78 6.39
C ASP A 100 -8.34 10.05 5.65
N ALA A 101 -8.37 11.17 6.34
CA ALA A 101 -8.79 12.48 5.81
C ALA A 101 -7.96 12.90 4.59
N ASP A 102 -6.72 12.47 4.48
CA ASP A 102 -5.84 12.75 3.34
C ASP A 102 -6.16 11.91 2.09
N ARG A 103 -7.02 10.89 2.20
CA ARG A 103 -7.45 9.97 1.12
C ARG A 103 -6.29 9.20 0.48
N LEU A 104 -5.17 9.13 1.14
CA LEU A 104 -3.97 8.47 0.69
C LEU A 104 -3.55 7.35 1.65
N HIS A 105 -3.63 7.59 2.94
CA HIS A 105 -3.30 6.62 3.97
C HIS A 105 -4.57 5.94 4.49
N LEU A 106 -4.42 4.71 4.91
CA LEU A 106 -5.51 3.96 5.53
C LEU A 106 -5.74 4.47 6.97
N ASN A 107 -6.99 4.54 7.37
CA ASN A 107 -7.35 4.78 8.77
C ASN A 107 -7.26 3.46 9.58
N PRO A 108 -7.54 3.46 10.90
CA PRO A 108 -7.47 2.25 11.72
C PRO A 108 -8.30 1.07 11.18
N ARG A 109 -9.48 1.34 10.59
CA ARG A 109 -10.31 0.30 9.96
C ARG A 109 -9.63 -0.28 8.72
N GLY A 110 -9.08 0.58 7.87
CA GLY A 110 -8.34 0.14 6.68
C GLY A 110 -7.12 -0.70 7.05
N HIS A 111 -6.36 -0.30 8.08
CA HIS A 111 -5.25 -1.10 8.60
C HIS A 111 -5.69 -2.46 9.15
N ALA A 112 -6.83 -2.54 9.83
CA ALA A 112 -7.37 -3.81 10.29
C ALA A 112 -7.72 -4.75 9.12
N LEU A 113 -8.27 -4.21 8.01
CA LEU A 113 -8.53 -4.99 6.80
C LEU A 113 -7.25 -5.50 6.14
N VAL A 114 -6.20 -4.69 6.09
CA VAL A 114 -4.87 -5.12 5.60
C VAL A 114 -4.32 -6.26 6.46
N ALA A 115 -4.47 -6.17 7.79
CA ALA A 115 -4.03 -7.25 8.68
C ALA A 115 -4.81 -8.56 8.42
N GLN A 116 -6.12 -8.48 8.17
CA GLN A 116 -6.93 -9.65 7.81
C GLN A 116 -6.52 -10.25 6.46
N ALA A 117 -6.25 -9.40 5.46
CA ALA A 117 -5.72 -9.85 4.17
C ALA A 117 -4.36 -10.56 4.31
N ALA A 118 -3.48 -10.02 5.15
CA ALA A 118 -2.19 -10.64 5.46
C ALA A 118 -2.36 -12.00 6.16
N MET A 119 -3.24 -12.08 7.16
CA MET A 119 -3.56 -13.34 7.85
C MET A 119 -4.12 -14.38 6.90
N GLN A 120 -5.02 -13.98 5.99
CA GLN A 120 -5.56 -14.88 4.96
C GLN A 120 -4.47 -15.38 4.02
N ALA A 121 -3.58 -14.49 3.54
CA ALA A 121 -2.48 -14.87 2.65
C ALA A 121 -1.51 -15.86 3.33
N LEU A 122 -1.32 -15.75 4.65
CA LEU A 122 -0.51 -16.67 5.46
C LEU A 122 -1.23 -17.97 5.82
N GLY A 123 -2.49 -18.16 5.42
CA GLY A 123 -3.30 -19.33 5.77
C GLY A 123 -3.83 -19.35 7.21
N TRP A 124 -3.78 -18.22 7.92
CA TRP A 124 -4.23 -18.07 9.32
C TRP A 124 -5.61 -17.41 9.46
N GLY A 125 -6.28 -17.11 8.35
CA GLY A 125 -7.59 -16.46 8.32
C GLY A 125 -8.40 -16.90 7.13
N ASP A 126 -9.65 -16.40 7.07
CA ASP A 126 -10.58 -16.64 5.97
C ASP A 126 -10.91 -15.34 5.22
N SER A 127 -11.81 -15.42 4.23
CA SER A 127 -12.25 -14.29 3.42
C SER A 127 -13.54 -13.61 3.91
N GLN A 128 -14.05 -13.94 5.09
CA GLN A 128 -15.34 -13.41 5.60
C GLN A 128 -15.29 -11.87 5.77
N TRP A 129 -14.12 -11.33 6.02
CA TRP A 129 -13.90 -9.88 6.15
C TRP A 129 -14.18 -9.09 4.86
N LEU A 130 -14.13 -9.72 3.67
CA LEU A 130 -14.42 -9.08 2.38
C LEU A 130 -15.88 -8.64 2.23
N GLY A 131 -16.81 -9.27 2.96
CA GLY A 131 -18.25 -8.98 2.91
C GLY A 131 -18.69 -7.76 3.74
N THR A 132 -17.80 -7.01 4.37
CA THR A 132 -18.16 -5.97 5.34
C THR A 132 -18.24 -4.55 4.75
N SER A 133 -18.18 -4.37 3.44
CA SER A 133 -18.42 -3.06 2.81
C SER A 133 -19.90 -2.70 2.88
N GLY A 134 -20.24 -1.70 3.71
CA GLY A 134 -21.57 -1.13 3.73
C GLY A 134 -21.83 -0.26 2.49
N GLU A 135 -23.09 0.12 2.28
CA GLU A 135 -23.48 1.02 1.19
C GLU A 135 -22.66 2.31 1.21
N ILE A 136 -22.04 2.65 0.06
CA ILE A 136 -21.27 3.89 -0.11
C ILE A 136 -22.23 5.02 -0.45
N VAL A 137 -22.66 5.76 0.57
CA VAL A 137 -23.50 6.94 0.37
C VAL A 137 -22.63 8.13 -0.05
N GLN A 138 -22.81 8.58 -1.28
CA GLN A 138 -22.12 9.77 -1.79
C GLN A 138 -22.78 11.04 -1.24
N PRO A 139 -22.02 12.03 -0.74
CA PRO A 139 -22.58 13.33 -0.34
C PRO A 139 -23.24 14.06 -1.51
N ALA A 140 -24.22 14.92 -1.22
CA ALA A 140 -24.83 15.80 -2.20
C ALA A 140 -23.78 16.66 -2.93
N PHE A 141 -24.04 17.01 -4.19
CA PHE A 141 -23.08 17.69 -5.06
C PHE A 141 -22.40 18.91 -4.42
N PRO A 142 -23.12 19.88 -3.78
CA PRO A 142 -22.47 21.04 -3.17
C PRO A 142 -21.47 20.65 -2.07
N THR A 143 -21.87 19.74 -1.19
CA THR A 143 -21.03 19.23 -0.09
C THR A 143 -19.80 18.51 -0.63
N ARG A 144 -19.94 17.75 -1.71
CA ARG A 144 -18.84 17.05 -2.36
C ARG A 144 -17.79 18.02 -2.90
N VAL A 145 -18.21 19.13 -3.54
CA VAL A 145 -17.30 20.15 -4.05
C VAL A 145 -16.52 20.82 -2.92
N LEU A 146 -17.22 21.23 -1.85
CA LEU A 146 -16.58 21.84 -0.68
C LEU A 146 -15.56 20.89 -0.03
N ASN A 147 -15.91 19.63 0.11
CA ASN A 147 -15.00 18.60 0.66
C ASN A 147 -13.78 18.39 -0.24
N HIS A 148 -13.92 18.46 -1.57
CA HIS A 148 -12.78 18.39 -2.47
C HIS A 148 -11.88 19.61 -2.40
N MET A 149 -12.45 20.82 -2.29
CA MET A 149 -11.67 22.06 -2.14
C MET A 149 -10.91 22.08 -0.80
N ALA A 150 -11.56 21.70 0.29
CA ALA A 150 -10.91 21.58 1.60
C ALA A 150 -9.79 20.56 1.58
N TRP A 151 -10.01 19.39 0.97
CA TRP A 151 -8.98 18.36 0.81
C TRP A 151 -7.81 18.88 -0.04
N ALA A 152 -8.07 19.52 -1.17
CA ALA A 152 -7.04 20.06 -2.05
C ALA A 152 -6.15 21.07 -1.32
N LYS A 153 -6.76 21.95 -0.50
CA LYS A 153 -6.02 22.93 0.32
C LYS A 153 -5.19 22.29 1.42
N ASN A 154 -5.77 21.33 2.16
CA ASN A 154 -5.17 20.81 3.39
C ASN A 154 -4.19 19.65 3.15
N HIS A 155 -4.38 18.90 2.08
CA HIS A 155 -3.59 17.69 1.78
C HIS A 155 -2.95 17.71 0.39
N GLY A 156 -3.72 18.02 -0.66
CA GLY A 156 -3.25 17.97 -2.04
C GLY A 156 -2.14 18.97 -2.33
N TRP A 157 -2.33 20.25 -1.99
CA TRP A 157 -1.33 21.30 -2.22
C TRP A 157 -0.05 21.10 -1.41
N PRO A 158 -0.07 20.80 -0.11
CA PRO A 158 1.14 20.48 0.65
C PRO A 158 1.92 19.29 0.07
N TRP A 159 1.22 18.28 -0.46
CA TRP A 159 1.86 17.14 -1.10
C TRP A 159 2.59 17.55 -2.39
N VAL A 160 1.93 18.30 -3.27
CA VAL A 160 2.53 18.84 -4.51
C VAL A 160 3.72 19.75 -4.18
N SER A 161 3.56 20.66 -3.22
CA SER A 161 4.62 21.59 -2.80
C SER A 161 5.88 20.85 -2.33
N ARG A 162 5.75 19.83 -1.47
CA ARG A 162 6.90 19.00 -1.05
C ARG A 162 7.60 18.36 -2.24
N ARG A 163 6.85 17.84 -3.21
CA ARG A 163 7.46 17.24 -4.42
C ARG A 163 8.21 18.23 -5.28
N LEU A 164 7.70 19.45 -5.43
CA LEU A 164 8.39 20.51 -6.17
C LEU A 164 9.69 20.94 -5.49
N HIS A 165 9.77 20.83 -4.16
CA HIS A 165 10.99 21.15 -3.38
C HIS A 165 11.90 19.94 -3.14
N GLY A 166 11.62 18.79 -3.75
CA GLY A 166 12.43 17.57 -3.60
C GLY A 166 12.40 16.94 -2.21
N ALA A 167 11.47 17.36 -1.34
CA ALA A 167 11.35 16.83 0.01
C ALA A 167 10.54 15.51 0.01
N SER A 168 11.00 14.54 0.80
CA SER A 168 10.30 13.28 1.06
C SER A 168 9.58 13.32 2.41
N SER A 169 8.46 12.61 2.52
CA SER A 169 7.77 12.41 3.80
C SER A 169 8.59 11.58 4.81
N GLY A 170 9.63 10.89 4.33
CA GLY A 170 10.55 10.11 5.18
C GLY A 170 11.78 10.87 5.66
N ASP A 171 11.98 12.14 5.20
CA ASP A 171 13.15 12.91 5.56
C ASP A 171 13.16 13.21 7.06
N GLY A 172 14.26 12.85 7.72
CA GLY A 172 14.44 13.06 9.17
C GLY A 172 13.68 12.06 10.06
N ILE A 173 13.06 11.01 9.49
CA ILE A 173 12.41 9.95 10.28
C ILE A 173 13.44 8.85 10.57
N SER A 174 13.55 8.48 11.85
CA SER A 174 14.34 7.34 12.32
C SER A 174 13.44 6.14 12.62
N ALA A 175 14.05 4.96 12.75
CA ALA A 175 13.32 3.76 13.17
C ALA A 175 12.64 3.97 14.53
N LYS A 176 11.36 3.64 14.63
CA LYS A 176 10.60 3.70 15.87
C LYS A 176 11.15 2.72 16.92
N TYR A 177 11.60 1.57 16.48
CA TYR A 177 12.23 0.54 17.29
C TYR A 177 13.49 0.05 16.59
N TRP A 178 14.58 -0.09 17.34
CA TRP A 178 15.87 -0.56 16.84
C TRP A 178 16.08 -2.06 17.02
N ASP A 179 15.17 -2.69 17.77
CA ASP A 179 15.22 -4.10 18.13
C ASP A 179 13.79 -4.67 18.20
N TYR A 180 13.67 -5.97 18.42
CA TYR A 180 12.40 -6.63 18.62
C TYR A 180 11.66 -6.06 19.84
N VAL A 181 10.37 -5.86 19.68
CA VAL A 181 9.47 -5.47 20.78
C VAL A 181 8.40 -6.54 20.96
N ASN A 182 8.07 -6.83 22.20
CA ASN A 182 6.96 -7.72 22.50
C ASN A 182 5.65 -6.97 22.27
N ILE A 183 4.83 -7.49 21.33
CA ILE A 183 3.53 -6.91 20.99
C ILE A 183 2.37 -7.48 21.80
N TYR A 184 2.61 -8.53 22.61
CA TYR A 184 1.58 -9.06 23.48
C TYR A 184 1.37 -8.10 24.67
N PRO A 185 0.09 -7.77 25.03
CA PRO A 185 -0.16 -7.01 26.23
C PRO A 185 0.44 -7.78 27.42
N ARG A 186 1.18 -7.06 28.28
CA ARG A 186 1.58 -7.64 29.58
C ARG A 186 0.29 -7.89 30.35
N VAL A 187 -0.01 -9.16 30.61
CA VAL A 187 -1.11 -9.58 31.49
C VAL A 187 -0.81 -9.11 32.90
#